data_f58880399c0eede7cfa0243a0f339055
#
_entry.id   f58880399c0eede7cfa0243a0f339055
#
_cell.length_a   1.000
_cell.length_b   1.000
_cell.length_c   1.000
_cell.angle_alpha   90.00
_cell.angle_beta   90.00
_cell.angle_gamma   90.00
#
_symmetry.space_group_name_H-M   'P 1'
#
loop_
_entity.id
_entity.type
_entity.pdbx_description
1 polymer ?
#
loop_
_entity_poly.entity_id
_entity_poly.type
_entity_poly.pdbx_seq_one_letter_code
_entity_poly.pdbx_strand_id
1 'polypeptide(L)'
;EQFRELFLDACKIRMRSDVTLGTGLSGGLDSSATICAMSYISRNCADERANKDWQHAYVACFPGTDLDETKYAKQVTDYLGIRHTFLTIDDAVPEREFLRQLYCFEELWGNPQVPMMELYKKERELGTTVSLDGHAADELFAGYGFDVLKAYPDAKGKAEIDQITMAYLNQR
;
A
#
# COMPACT_ATOMS: atom_id res chain seq x y z
N GLU A 1 -3.67 16.37 14.62
CA GLU A 1 -2.52 17.22 14.26
C GLU A 1 -1.21 16.47 14.51
N GLN A 2 -0.94 15.98 15.72
CA GLN A 2 0.26 15.19 16.07
C GLN A 2 0.47 13.96 15.16
N PHE A 3 -0.58 13.20 14.85
CA PHE A 3 -0.50 12.06 13.92
C PHE A 3 0.02 12.48 12.53
N ARG A 4 -0.54 13.57 11.99
CA ARG A 4 -0.13 14.10 10.68
C ARG A 4 1.35 14.49 10.67
N GLU A 5 1.83 15.13 11.72
CA GLU A 5 3.23 15.55 11.85
C GLU A 5 4.16 14.35 11.89
N LEU A 6 3.84 13.33 12.71
CA LEU A 6 4.62 12.09 12.78
C LEU A 6 4.62 11.31 11.47
N PHE A 7 3.48 11.24 10.78
CA PHE A 7 3.39 10.55 9.50
C PHE A 7 4.21 11.24 8.41
N LEU A 8 4.14 12.57 8.31
CA LEU A 8 4.94 13.35 7.37
C LEU A 8 6.44 13.25 7.69
N ASP A 9 6.83 13.27 8.96
CA ASP A 9 8.23 13.10 9.36
C ASP A 9 8.75 11.71 9.01
N ALA A 10 7.96 10.67 9.28
CA ALA A 10 8.28 9.29 8.91
C ALA A 10 8.49 9.13 7.39
N CYS A 11 7.62 9.70 6.58
CA CYS A 11 7.77 9.71 5.12
C CYS A 11 9.02 10.50 4.70
N LYS A 12 9.24 11.68 5.27
CA LYS A 12 10.39 12.53 4.96
C LYS A 12 11.72 11.83 5.21
N ILE A 13 11.86 11.15 6.35
CA ILE A 13 13.08 10.41 6.67
C ILE A 13 13.33 9.29 5.66
N ARG A 14 12.28 8.59 5.24
CA ARG A 14 12.36 7.46 4.29
C ARG A 14 12.57 7.90 2.83
N MET A 15 12.26 9.15 2.51
CA MET A 15 12.57 9.73 1.19
C MET A 15 14.05 10.09 1.01
N ARG A 16 14.87 10.01 2.04
CA ARG A 16 16.32 10.16 1.94
C ARG A 16 16.92 8.92 1.30
N SER A 17 17.35 9.07 0.06
CA SER A 17 17.84 7.94 -0.74
C SER A 17 18.83 8.39 -1.80
N ASP A 18 19.85 7.59 -2.01
CA ASP A 18 20.85 7.77 -3.08
C ASP A 18 20.38 7.15 -4.42
N VAL A 19 19.22 6.48 -4.40
CA VAL A 19 18.68 5.79 -5.57
C VAL A 19 17.24 6.22 -5.83
N THR A 20 16.74 5.93 -7.03
CA THR A 20 15.37 6.27 -7.46
C THR A 20 14.34 5.60 -6.57
N LEU A 21 13.39 6.41 -6.09
CA LEU A 21 12.25 5.98 -5.31
C LEU A 21 11.00 5.85 -6.19
N GLY A 22 10.18 4.86 -5.88
CA GLY A 22 8.82 4.71 -6.38
C GLY A 22 7.84 4.37 -5.26
N THR A 23 6.62 4.08 -5.61
CA THR A 23 5.60 3.64 -4.67
C THR A 23 4.57 2.74 -5.36
N GLY A 24 4.22 1.63 -4.71
CA GLY A 24 3.05 0.86 -5.06
C GLY A 24 1.78 1.64 -4.68
N LEU A 25 0.86 1.77 -5.62
CA LEU A 25 -0.39 2.51 -5.42
C LEU A 25 -1.59 1.63 -5.76
N SER A 26 -2.36 1.24 -4.77
CA SER A 26 -3.64 0.54 -4.97
C SER A 26 -4.79 1.52 -5.26
N GLY A 27 -4.72 2.73 -4.74
CA GLY A 27 -5.83 3.68 -4.71
C GLY A 27 -6.62 3.61 -3.40
N GLY A 28 -6.30 2.66 -2.53
CA GLY A 28 -6.76 2.62 -1.14
C GLY A 28 -6.21 3.79 -0.31
N LEU A 29 -6.75 3.97 0.90
CA LEU A 29 -6.44 5.11 1.76
C LEU A 29 -4.94 5.21 2.08
N ASP A 30 -4.30 4.10 2.46
CA ASP A 30 -2.93 4.08 2.97
C ASP A 30 -1.89 4.39 1.90
N SER A 31 -1.98 3.71 0.75
CA SER A 31 -1.11 3.96 -0.39
C SER A 31 -1.29 5.38 -0.94
N SER A 32 -2.55 5.87 -0.97
CA SER A 32 -2.86 7.24 -1.39
C SER A 32 -2.32 8.27 -0.39
N ALA A 33 -2.44 8.03 0.91
CA ALA A 33 -1.88 8.91 1.94
C ALA A 33 -0.36 8.99 1.84
N THR A 34 0.30 7.84 1.63
CA THR A 34 1.77 7.77 1.49
C THR A 34 2.24 8.58 0.29
N ILE A 35 1.67 8.37 -0.90
CA ILE A 35 2.10 9.09 -2.11
C ILE A 35 1.77 10.59 -2.04
N CYS A 36 0.65 10.97 -1.42
CA CYS A 36 0.30 12.36 -1.17
C CYS A 36 1.28 13.03 -0.19
N ALA A 37 1.71 12.32 0.86
CA ALA A 37 2.73 12.79 1.78
C ALA A 37 4.07 12.99 1.07
N MET A 38 4.51 12.04 0.25
CA MET A 38 5.73 12.16 -0.56
C MET A 38 5.67 13.39 -1.48
N SER A 39 4.54 13.59 -2.15
CA SER A 39 4.31 14.76 -3.02
C SER A 39 4.35 16.07 -2.23
N TYR A 40 3.69 16.11 -1.08
CA TYR A 40 3.69 17.29 -0.20
C TYR A 40 5.10 17.62 0.29
N ILE A 41 5.85 16.63 0.76
CA ILE A 41 7.22 16.79 1.26
C ILE A 41 8.14 17.31 0.14
N SER A 42 8.07 16.70 -1.04
CA SER A 42 8.89 17.11 -2.18
C SER A 42 8.66 18.57 -2.61
N ARG A 43 7.43 19.06 -2.47
CA ARG A 43 7.07 20.44 -2.86
C ARG A 43 7.34 21.47 -1.77
N ASN A 44 7.28 21.08 -0.51
CA ASN A 44 7.25 22.01 0.63
C ASN A 44 8.43 21.89 1.59
N CYS A 45 9.21 20.81 1.50
CA CYS A 45 10.33 20.58 2.42
C CYS A 45 11.66 20.65 1.68
N ALA A 46 12.51 21.58 2.08
CA ALA A 46 13.89 21.66 1.62
C ALA A 46 14.73 20.65 2.43
N ASP A 47 14.87 19.42 1.95
CA ASP A 47 15.84 18.45 2.45
C ASP A 47 16.73 18.04 1.27
N GLU A 48 18.02 18.42 1.34
CA GLU A 48 18.98 18.12 0.26
C GLU A 48 19.24 16.63 0.09
N ARG A 49 18.94 15.82 1.13
CA ARG A 49 19.07 14.37 1.11
C ARG A 49 17.83 13.65 0.59
N ALA A 50 16.70 14.35 0.47
CA ALA A 50 15.51 13.77 -0.11
C ALA A 50 15.69 13.60 -1.63
N ASN A 51 15.48 12.38 -2.12
CA ASN A 51 15.58 12.13 -3.56
C ASN A 51 14.47 12.89 -4.29
N LYS A 52 14.85 13.64 -5.32
CA LYS A 52 13.93 14.43 -6.14
C LYS A 52 13.31 13.59 -7.27
N ASP A 53 13.92 12.46 -7.62
CA ASP A 53 13.41 11.53 -8.63
C ASP A 53 12.65 10.36 -7.98
N TRP A 54 11.48 10.68 -7.42
CA TRP A 54 10.60 9.70 -6.76
C TRP A 54 9.22 9.59 -7.43
N GLN A 55 8.92 10.45 -8.39
CA GLN A 55 7.57 10.67 -8.93
C GLN A 55 7.11 9.56 -9.88
N HIS A 56 7.13 8.30 -9.44
CA HIS A 56 6.63 7.19 -10.22
C HIS A 56 5.77 6.26 -9.34
N ALA A 57 4.48 6.19 -9.65
CA ALA A 57 3.53 5.26 -9.05
C ALA A 57 3.39 4.00 -9.89
N TYR A 58 3.36 2.86 -9.23
CA TYR A 58 3.14 1.55 -9.86
C TYR A 58 1.84 0.97 -9.38
N VAL A 59 0.98 0.56 -10.30
CA VAL A 59 -0.39 0.13 -10.01
C VAL A 59 -0.60 -1.28 -10.55
N ALA A 60 -0.89 -2.23 -9.67
CA ALA A 60 -1.37 -3.54 -10.07
C ALA A 60 -2.84 -3.44 -10.48
N CYS A 61 -3.16 -3.93 -11.67
CA CYS A 61 -4.50 -3.88 -12.25
C CYS A 61 -5.07 -5.28 -12.41
N PHE A 62 -6.33 -5.44 -12.05
CA PHE A 62 -7.07 -6.71 -12.11
C PHE A 62 -8.36 -6.54 -12.91
N PRO A 63 -8.29 -6.29 -14.24
CA PRO A 63 -9.44 -5.90 -15.06
C PRO A 63 -10.58 -6.92 -14.99
N GLY A 64 -11.78 -6.42 -14.71
CA GLY A 64 -12.98 -7.27 -14.67
C GLY A 64 -13.19 -8.03 -13.36
N THR A 65 -12.39 -7.76 -12.32
CA THR A 65 -12.57 -8.32 -10.98
C THR A 65 -12.97 -7.25 -9.97
N ASP A 66 -13.50 -7.67 -8.83
CA ASP A 66 -13.83 -6.77 -7.71
C ASP A 66 -12.56 -6.23 -7.00
N LEU A 67 -11.38 -6.77 -7.33
CA LEU A 67 -10.09 -6.33 -6.79
C LEU A 67 -9.48 -5.18 -7.62
N ASP A 68 -10.11 -4.78 -8.72
CA ASP A 68 -9.56 -3.74 -9.59
C ASP A 68 -9.83 -2.33 -9.06
N GLU A 69 -8.83 -1.77 -8.40
CA GLU A 69 -8.84 -0.41 -7.87
C GLU A 69 -8.21 0.63 -8.81
N THR A 70 -7.91 0.26 -10.07
CA THR A 70 -7.23 1.09 -11.07
C THR A 70 -7.83 2.49 -11.20
N LYS A 71 -9.17 2.61 -11.14
CA LYS A 71 -9.86 3.91 -11.24
C LYS A 71 -9.50 4.88 -10.09
N TYR A 72 -9.31 4.35 -8.88
CA TYR A 72 -8.96 5.17 -7.72
C TYR A 72 -7.49 5.58 -7.77
N ALA A 73 -6.61 4.64 -8.10
CA ALA A 73 -5.19 4.92 -8.31
C ALA A 73 -4.98 5.98 -9.40
N LYS A 74 -5.76 5.90 -10.50
CA LYS A 74 -5.71 6.89 -11.57
C LYS A 74 -6.13 8.29 -11.09
N GLN A 75 -7.17 8.42 -10.28
CA GLN A 75 -7.57 9.70 -9.71
C GLN A 75 -6.45 10.34 -8.90
N VAL A 76 -5.73 9.56 -8.10
CA VAL A 76 -4.60 10.04 -7.29
C VAL A 76 -3.45 10.50 -8.19
N THR A 77 -3.07 9.70 -9.18
CA THR A 77 -1.96 10.06 -10.09
C THR A 77 -2.26 11.27 -10.95
N ASP A 78 -3.50 11.40 -11.44
CA ASP A 78 -3.96 12.56 -12.19
C ASP A 78 -3.95 13.84 -11.32
N TYR A 79 -4.44 13.74 -10.08
CA TYR A 79 -4.43 14.87 -9.13
C TYR A 79 -3.02 15.34 -8.79
N LEU A 80 -2.10 14.40 -8.59
CA LEU A 80 -0.71 14.72 -8.24
C LEU A 80 0.14 15.14 -9.45
N GLY A 81 -0.26 14.78 -10.68
CA GLY A 81 0.48 15.02 -11.91
C GLY A 81 1.80 14.25 -11.97
N ILE A 82 1.81 13.01 -11.48
CA ILE A 82 3.01 12.15 -11.40
C ILE A 82 3.02 11.06 -12.44
N ARG A 83 4.22 10.56 -12.77
CA ARG A 83 4.37 9.39 -13.64
C ARG A 83 3.73 8.16 -13.01
N HIS A 84 3.13 7.31 -13.83
CA HIS A 84 2.56 6.07 -13.35
C HIS A 84 2.68 4.95 -14.39
N THR A 85 2.68 3.72 -13.91
CA THR A 85 2.67 2.51 -14.72
C THR A 85 1.57 1.60 -14.21
N PHE A 86 0.61 1.29 -15.08
CA PHE A 86 -0.41 0.27 -14.84
C PHE A 86 0.11 -1.09 -15.31
N LEU A 87 0.16 -2.05 -14.41
CA LEU A 87 0.59 -3.42 -14.69
C LEU A 87 -0.62 -4.34 -14.55
N THR A 88 -1.10 -4.89 -15.66
CA THR A 88 -2.11 -5.93 -15.62
C THR A 88 -1.51 -7.21 -15.07
N ILE A 89 -2.10 -7.72 -14.00
CA ILE A 89 -1.71 -8.98 -13.37
C ILE A 89 -2.56 -10.08 -14.01
N ASP A 90 -1.89 -11.12 -14.52
CA ASP A 90 -2.55 -12.29 -15.09
C ASP A 90 -3.06 -13.21 -13.97
N ASP A 91 -4.28 -13.72 -14.11
CA ASP A 91 -4.89 -14.68 -13.17
C ASP A 91 -4.15 -16.03 -13.16
N ALA A 92 -3.49 -16.38 -14.27
CA ALA A 92 -2.69 -17.58 -14.39
C ALA A 92 -1.25 -17.36 -13.92
N VAL A 93 -1.02 -17.44 -12.62
CA VAL A 93 0.35 -17.47 -12.11
C VAL A 93 1.00 -18.79 -12.49
N PRO A 94 2.04 -18.79 -13.33
CA PRO A 94 2.75 -20.02 -13.65
C PRO A 94 3.26 -20.68 -12.37
N GLU A 95 3.12 -21.98 -12.24
CA GLU A 95 3.62 -22.78 -11.10
C GLU A 95 5.07 -22.41 -10.76
N ARG A 96 5.90 -22.16 -11.74
CA ARG A 96 7.29 -21.72 -11.58
C ARG A 96 7.41 -20.39 -10.78
N GLU A 97 6.54 -19.42 -11.02
CA GLU A 97 6.59 -18.13 -10.31
C GLU A 97 6.12 -18.29 -8.86
N PHE A 98 5.15 -19.17 -8.61
CA PHE A 98 4.75 -19.53 -7.26
C PHE A 98 5.90 -20.20 -6.49
N LEU A 99 6.56 -21.19 -7.07
CA LEU A 99 7.71 -21.86 -6.45
C LEU A 99 8.88 -20.90 -6.23
N ARG A 100 9.10 -19.96 -7.16
CA ARG A 100 10.11 -18.91 -6.99
C ARG A 100 9.80 -18.00 -5.83
N GLN A 101 8.54 -17.59 -5.66
CA GLN A 101 8.14 -16.78 -4.51
C GLN A 101 8.32 -17.52 -3.21
N LEU A 102 7.90 -18.78 -3.15
CA LEU A 102 8.11 -19.63 -1.99
C LEU A 102 9.60 -19.71 -1.61
N TYR A 103 10.47 -19.84 -2.60
CA TYR A 103 11.92 -19.79 -2.39
C TYR A 103 12.41 -18.44 -1.85
N CYS A 104 11.90 -17.32 -2.39
CA CYS A 104 12.31 -15.97 -1.97
C CYS A 104 11.83 -15.60 -0.57
N PHE A 105 10.64 -16.03 -0.19
CA PHE A 105 10.06 -15.73 1.14
C PHE A 105 10.46 -16.75 2.21
N GLU A 106 10.94 -17.92 1.81
CA GLU A 106 11.31 -19.03 2.71
C GLU A 106 10.15 -19.55 3.59
N GLU A 107 8.93 -19.13 3.30
CA GLU A 107 7.71 -19.56 4.02
C GLU A 107 6.46 -19.54 3.14
N LEU A 108 5.44 -20.31 3.58
CA LEU A 108 4.09 -20.27 3.01
C LEU A 108 3.27 -19.18 3.69
N TRP A 109 3.22 -18.01 3.11
CA TRP A 109 2.23 -17.01 3.48
C TRP A 109 0.84 -17.43 2.98
N GLY A 110 -0.19 -17.09 3.75
CA GLY A 110 -1.57 -17.52 3.50
C GLY A 110 -2.13 -17.15 2.13
N ASN A 111 -1.58 -16.12 1.48
CA ASN A 111 -1.87 -15.75 0.10
C ASN A 111 -0.57 -15.60 -0.70
N PRO A 112 -0.53 -16.12 -1.95
CA PRO A 112 0.57 -15.85 -2.85
C PRO A 112 0.75 -14.34 -3.08
N GLN A 113 1.95 -13.84 -2.83
CA GLN A 113 2.29 -12.43 -3.04
C GLN A 113 2.71 -12.14 -4.49
N VAL A 114 2.17 -12.90 -5.45
CA VAL A 114 2.53 -12.81 -6.87
C VAL A 114 2.33 -11.40 -7.43
N PRO A 115 1.19 -10.73 -7.21
CA PRO A 115 0.99 -9.38 -7.71
C PRO A 115 2.05 -8.40 -7.22
N MET A 116 2.42 -8.49 -5.95
CA MET A 116 3.46 -7.64 -5.36
C MET A 116 4.84 -7.92 -5.96
N MET A 117 5.19 -9.19 -6.16
CA MET A 117 6.47 -9.56 -6.76
C MET A 117 6.58 -9.09 -8.21
N GLU A 118 5.51 -9.22 -8.99
CA GLU A 118 5.47 -8.71 -10.38
C GLU A 118 5.54 -7.18 -10.42
N LEU A 119 4.92 -6.50 -9.46
CA LEU A 119 5.00 -5.05 -9.32
C LEU A 119 6.45 -4.62 -9.04
N TYR A 120 7.10 -5.18 -8.02
CA TYR A 120 8.49 -4.85 -7.67
C TYR A 120 9.49 -5.22 -8.77
N LYS A 121 9.25 -6.30 -9.50
CA LYS A 121 10.03 -6.64 -10.67
C LYS A 121 9.89 -5.56 -11.75
N LYS A 122 8.67 -5.08 -11.99
CA LYS A 122 8.41 -3.99 -12.94
C LYS A 122 9.04 -2.68 -12.51
N GLU A 123 8.98 -2.34 -11.24
CA GLU A 123 9.67 -1.20 -10.64
C GLU A 123 11.17 -1.27 -10.94
N ARG A 124 11.78 -2.42 -10.68
CA ARG A 124 13.20 -2.64 -10.93
C ARG A 124 13.58 -2.52 -12.40
N GLU A 125 12.77 -3.08 -13.31
CA GLU A 125 12.95 -2.97 -14.76
C GLU A 125 12.94 -1.50 -15.24
N LEU A 126 12.14 -0.66 -14.61
CA LEU A 126 11.99 0.76 -14.93
C LEU A 126 12.94 1.67 -14.14
N GLY A 127 13.90 1.08 -13.41
CA GLY A 127 14.97 1.80 -12.73
C GLY A 127 14.64 2.24 -11.31
N THR A 128 13.48 1.89 -10.77
CA THR A 128 13.17 2.11 -9.35
C THR A 128 13.86 1.06 -8.50
N THR A 129 14.58 1.49 -7.48
CA THR A 129 15.36 0.61 -6.61
C THR A 129 14.75 0.44 -5.23
N VAL A 130 14.02 1.45 -4.77
CA VAL A 130 13.34 1.47 -3.47
C VAL A 130 11.90 1.85 -3.66
N SER A 131 10.98 1.07 -3.09
CA SER A 131 9.56 1.39 -3.01
C SER A 131 9.20 1.86 -1.61
N LEU A 132 8.50 2.99 -1.51
CA LEU A 132 7.95 3.48 -0.26
C LEU A 132 6.44 3.29 -0.29
N ASP A 133 5.98 2.20 0.30
CA ASP A 133 4.60 1.73 0.21
C ASP A 133 3.80 2.00 1.48
N GLY A 134 2.47 1.91 1.38
CA GLY A 134 1.53 2.10 2.49
C GLY A 134 1.31 0.85 3.36
N HIS A 135 2.20 -0.15 3.30
CA HIS A 135 2.05 -1.38 4.08
C HIS A 135 2.09 -1.15 5.60
N ALA A 136 1.44 -2.03 6.34
CA ALA A 136 1.31 -2.04 7.80
C ALA A 136 0.45 -0.91 8.41
N ALA A 137 -0.22 -0.10 7.61
CA ALA A 137 -1.14 0.90 8.13
C ALA A 137 -2.41 0.26 8.70
N ASP A 138 -2.99 -0.70 8.00
CA ASP A 138 -4.15 -1.46 8.48
C ASP A 138 -3.88 -2.17 9.81
N GLU A 139 -2.69 -2.74 9.97
CA GLU A 139 -2.27 -3.39 11.21
C GLU A 139 -2.14 -2.42 12.38
N LEU A 140 -1.76 -1.17 12.12
CA LEU A 140 -1.61 -0.14 13.14
C LEU A 140 -2.94 0.56 13.49
N PHE A 141 -3.83 0.69 12.50
CA PHE A 141 -5.03 1.54 12.64
C PHE A 141 -6.34 0.76 12.57
N ALA A 142 -6.27 -0.58 12.70
CA ALA A 142 -7.44 -1.47 12.66
C ALA A 142 -8.24 -1.32 11.36
N GLY A 143 -7.56 -1.35 10.22
CA GLY A 143 -8.15 -1.18 8.89
C GLY A 143 -8.90 -2.41 8.38
N TYR A 144 -8.65 -3.58 8.96
CA TYR A 144 -9.34 -4.81 8.55
C TYR A 144 -10.69 -4.96 9.22
N GLY A 145 -11.70 -5.36 8.45
CA GLY A 145 -13.04 -5.59 8.99
C GLY A 145 -13.09 -6.54 10.19
N PHE A 146 -12.19 -7.53 10.27
CA PHE A 146 -12.10 -8.44 11.41
C PHE A 146 -11.46 -7.82 12.65
N ASP A 147 -10.79 -6.67 12.56
CA ASP A 147 -10.15 -6.02 13.71
C ASP A 147 -11.16 -5.61 14.77
N VAL A 148 -12.37 -5.30 14.36
CA VAL A 148 -13.48 -5.01 15.28
C VAL A 148 -13.73 -6.17 16.25
N LEU A 149 -13.46 -7.41 15.82
CA LEU A 149 -13.63 -8.60 16.65
C LEU A 149 -12.58 -8.70 17.75
N LYS A 150 -11.45 -8.00 17.63
CA LYS A 150 -10.40 -7.94 18.66
C LYS A 150 -10.89 -7.27 19.94
N ALA A 151 -11.99 -6.52 19.87
CA ALA A 151 -12.62 -5.91 21.05
C ALA A 151 -13.44 -6.89 21.91
N TYR A 152 -13.72 -8.11 21.43
CA TYR A 152 -14.52 -9.08 22.21
C TYR A 152 -13.94 -9.42 23.59
N PRO A 153 -12.63 -9.65 23.78
CA PRO A 153 -12.09 -10.00 25.09
C PRO A 153 -12.29 -8.89 26.14
N ASP A 154 -12.42 -7.63 25.71
CA ASP A 154 -12.58 -6.49 26.60
C ASP A 154 -14.05 -6.11 26.83
N ALA A 155 -14.98 -6.77 26.15
CA ALA A 155 -16.42 -6.51 26.26
C ALA A 155 -16.96 -6.83 27.65
N LYS A 156 -17.59 -5.84 28.30
CA LYS A 156 -18.09 -5.92 29.67
C LYS A 156 -19.49 -6.49 29.82
N GLY A 157 -20.05 -7.04 28.74
CA GLY A 157 -21.36 -7.66 28.78
C GLY A 157 -22.02 -7.82 27.43
N LYS A 158 -23.21 -8.42 27.42
CA LYS A 158 -23.94 -8.78 26.20
C LYS A 158 -24.17 -7.60 25.27
N ALA A 159 -24.48 -6.41 25.81
CA ALA A 159 -24.75 -5.23 25.00
C ALA A 159 -23.53 -4.77 24.17
N GLU A 160 -22.33 -4.81 24.75
CA GLU A 160 -21.09 -4.49 24.02
C GLU A 160 -20.75 -5.59 23.01
N ILE A 161 -20.95 -6.84 23.34
CA ILE A 161 -20.80 -7.98 22.41
C ILE A 161 -21.71 -7.80 21.20
N ASP A 162 -22.99 -7.46 21.42
CA ASP A 162 -23.96 -7.24 20.37
C ASP A 162 -23.55 -6.05 19.49
N GLN A 163 -23.03 -4.96 20.08
CA GLN A 163 -22.52 -3.80 19.32
C GLN A 163 -21.30 -4.17 18.45
N ILE A 164 -20.33 -4.90 18.98
CA ILE A 164 -19.16 -5.37 18.24
C ILE A 164 -19.60 -6.27 17.07
N THR A 165 -20.53 -7.20 17.34
CA THR A 165 -21.09 -8.08 16.32
C THR A 165 -21.76 -7.29 15.19
N MET A 166 -22.59 -6.33 15.55
CA MET A 166 -23.29 -5.48 14.55
C MET A 166 -22.29 -4.62 13.76
N ALA A 167 -21.27 -4.08 14.40
CA ALA A 167 -20.22 -3.32 13.72
C ALA A 167 -19.50 -4.18 12.67
N TYR A 168 -19.16 -5.42 13.01
CA TYR A 168 -18.55 -6.37 12.07
C TYR A 168 -19.47 -6.74 10.89
N LEU A 169 -20.74 -7.00 11.17
CA LEU A 169 -21.71 -7.38 10.14
C LEU A 169 -22.02 -6.23 9.17
N ASN A 170 -21.97 -4.98 9.64
CA ASN A 170 -22.24 -3.79 8.82
C ASN A 170 -21.06 -3.38 7.93
N GLN A 171 -19.89 -4.01 8.04
CA GLN A 171 -18.72 -3.76 7.19
C GLN A 171 -18.70 -4.64 5.92
N ARG A 172 -19.69 -5.50 5.75
CA ARG A 172 -19.87 -6.34 4.54
C ARG A 172 -20.86 -5.65 3.59
#